data_b50dabccee61a0f89fb956648954560c
#
_entry.id   b50dabccee61a0f89fb956648954560c
#
_cell.length_a   1.000
_cell.length_b   1.000
_cell.length_c   1.000
_cell.angle_alpha   90.00
_cell.angle_beta   90.00
_cell.angle_gamma   90.00
#
_symmetry.space_group_name_H-M   'P 1'
#
loop_
_entity.id
_entity.type
_entity.pdbx_description
1 polymer ?
#
loop_
_entity_poly.entity_id
_entity_poly.type
_entity_poly.pdbx_seq_one_letter_code
_entity_poly.pdbx_strand_id
1 'polypeptide(L)'
;MRIKNLLTNFFLLTCACLPSLSASAGCADTTRQVSSAPLPTAFSYELRVLPGRIVSQDDATRSMLLSNQTYAVQAEAHYFPWARALRRHSATDSLYLREMADYNLPYFSLAFRYTRNHSVRLHRSVAEEGTFCRLNDFYTLSATFNRPLYRGKMVGAGYYLGTGIGYATSTYDPHQHFNNEFIGTHLNIFFTAGAYVRLMLSPEWSVKAGIDFSHHSNGALKRPNKGVNVFSPFVSLVYHEGSTGRPESVPYSQWKAVRFTPYWMLETTLGVGAKTLLEGWQNNQYKLKETDKDYHSRHLALYGAYTLQIDMLRRYAPRWASGIGVNVFYGDYVSRVAYLDAQSGHADEPHSPWSVALALKHQVYVGRFSARMGVGYYLYRHMGCNANQLEKPYFERIGVHYELPNMNGISLGFNVNAHALKADFTGLELAVPIKM
;
A
#
# COMPACT_ATOMS: atom_id res chain seq x y z
N MET A 1 2.71 25.47 -1.24
CA MET A 1 2.98 24.42 -0.24
C MET A 1 3.34 23.17 -1.03
N ARG A 2 4.59 22.72 -0.96
CA ARG A 2 5.12 21.70 -1.87
C ARG A 2 4.57 20.33 -1.48
N ILE A 3 4.00 19.60 -2.44
CA ILE A 3 3.40 18.25 -2.29
C ILE A 3 4.37 17.24 -1.64
N LYS A 4 5.69 17.44 -1.78
CA LYS A 4 6.70 16.67 -1.04
C LYS A 4 6.46 16.61 0.47
N ASN A 5 6.07 17.72 1.08
CA ASN A 5 5.78 17.76 2.51
C ASN A 5 4.44 17.08 2.85
N LEU A 6 3.49 17.05 1.91
CA LEU A 6 2.20 16.42 2.12
C LEU A 6 2.32 14.89 2.08
N LEU A 7 3.06 14.34 1.12
CA LEU A 7 3.27 12.89 0.99
C LEU A 7 4.20 12.34 2.09
N THR A 8 5.27 13.08 2.44
CA THR A 8 6.15 12.71 3.55
C THR A 8 5.42 12.81 4.88
N ASN A 9 4.57 13.83 5.07
CA ASN A 9 3.75 13.98 6.27
C ASN A 9 2.60 12.96 6.30
N PHE A 10 2.05 12.54 5.16
CA PHE A 10 1.05 11.47 5.09
C PHE A 10 1.66 10.12 5.47
N PHE A 11 2.87 9.82 5.00
CA PHE A 11 3.60 8.60 5.38
C PHE A 11 4.02 8.63 6.86
N LEU A 12 4.44 9.79 7.39
CA LEU A 12 4.74 10.01 8.80
C LEU A 12 3.46 10.01 9.67
N LEU A 13 2.31 10.50 9.17
CA LEU A 13 1.03 10.47 9.90
C LEU A 13 0.44 9.05 10.00
N THR A 14 0.70 8.17 9.04
CA THR A 14 0.34 6.75 9.17
C THR A 14 1.24 6.01 10.16
N CYS A 15 2.46 6.51 10.40
CA CYS A 15 3.38 6.03 11.43
C CYS A 15 3.19 6.72 12.79
N ALA A 16 2.65 7.94 12.82
CA ALA A 16 2.38 8.64 14.06
C ALA A 16 1.16 8.04 14.75
N CYS A 17 1.41 7.29 15.80
CA CYS A 17 0.43 6.87 16.78
C CYS A 17 -0.33 8.09 17.30
N LEU A 18 -1.53 8.32 16.82
CA LEU A 18 -2.46 9.15 17.57
C LEU A 18 -2.79 8.40 18.87
N PRO A 19 -2.42 8.93 20.03
CA PRO A 19 -2.88 8.36 21.30
C PRO A 19 -4.41 8.36 21.27
N SER A 20 -5.00 7.23 21.64
CA SER A 20 -6.43 7.15 21.90
C SER A 20 -6.77 8.20 22.94
N LEU A 21 -7.49 9.24 22.56
CA LEU A 21 -8.20 10.07 23.51
C LEU A 21 -9.22 9.17 24.22
N SER A 22 -8.81 8.61 25.33
CA SER A 22 -9.69 7.95 26.28
C SER A 22 -10.48 9.04 27.01
N ALA A 23 -11.64 9.35 26.50
CA ALA A 23 -12.63 10.05 27.31
C ALA A 23 -13.07 9.09 28.41
N SER A 24 -12.64 9.33 29.64
CA SER A 24 -13.11 8.67 30.83
C SER A 24 -14.59 9.10 31.07
N ALA A 25 -15.51 8.25 30.61
CA ALA A 25 -16.92 8.37 31.03
C ALA A 25 -17.07 7.59 32.31
N GLY A 26 -17.58 8.29 33.34
CA GLY A 26 -17.79 7.77 34.69
C GLY A 26 -18.67 6.52 34.72
N CYS A 27 -18.30 5.65 35.62
CA CYS A 27 -18.99 4.43 35.98
C CYS A 27 -20.37 4.77 36.59
N ALA A 28 -21.45 4.47 35.88
CA ALA A 28 -22.78 4.31 36.45
C ALA A 28 -23.15 2.83 36.33
N ASP A 29 -23.14 2.16 37.45
CA ASP A 29 -23.59 0.78 37.64
C ASP A 29 -25.09 0.71 37.40
N THR A 30 -25.53 0.15 36.32
CA THR A 30 -26.92 -0.25 36.09
C THR A 30 -26.90 -1.60 35.37
N THR A 31 -27.32 -2.61 36.12
CA THR A 31 -27.81 -3.89 35.61
C THR A 31 -28.89 -3.64 34.55
N ARG A 32 -28.49 -3.52 33.30
CA ARG A 32 -29.39 -3.44 32.15
C ARG A 32 -29.66 -4.83 31.62
N GLN A 33 -30.91 -5.25 31.69
CA GLN A 33 -31.49 -6.34 30.92
C GLN A 33 -30.91 -6.31 29.50
N VAL A 34 -30.38 -7.45 29.06
CA VAL A 34 -29.93 -7.65 27.67
C VAL A 34 -31.14 -7.45 26.77
N SER A 35 -31.23 -6.26 26.19
CA SER A 35 -32.21 -5.96 25.16
C SER A 35 -32.05 -6.96 24.06
N SER A 36 -33.13 -7.62 23.66
CA SER A 36 -33.23 -8.53 22.51
C SER A 36 -33.08 -7.79 21.15
N ALA A 37 -32.14 -6.86 21.09
CA ALA A 37 -31.84 -6.18 19.81
C ALA A 37 -31.29 -7.21 18.79
N PRO A 38 -31.84 -7.24 17.60
CA PRO A 38 -31.41 -8.17 16.57
C PRO A 38 -29.93 -7.96 16.26
N LEU A 39 -29.21 -9.07 16.10
CA LEU A 39 -27.77 -9.08 15.88
C LEU A 39 -27.42 -8.49 14.50
N PRO A 40 -26.32 -7.72 14.40
CA PRO A 40 -25.91 -7.08 13.17
C PRO A 40 -25.65 -8.08 12.05
N THR A 41 -26.00 -7.73 10.82
CA THR A 41 -25.69 -8.51 9.63
C THR A 41 -24.18 -8.48 9.35
N ALA A 42 -23.70 -9.55 8.70
CA ALA A 42 -22.28 -9.67 8.38
C ALA A 42 -21.86 -8.87 7.13
N PHE A 43 -22.83 -8.31 6.38
CA PHE A 43 -22.55 -7.67 5.11
C PHE A 43 -23.23 -6.31 4.95
N SER A 44 -22.61 -5.44 4.19
CA SER A 44 -23.21 -4.25 3.58
C SER A 44 -22.56 -3.96 2.22
N TYR A 45 -23.20 -3.12 1.43
CA TYR A 45 -22.79 -2.84 0.06
C TYR A 45 -22.67 -1.35 -0.15
N GLU A 46 -21.64 -0.93 -0.88
CA GLU A 46 -21.37 0.49 -1.15
C GLU A 46 -21.18 0.74 -2.64
N LEU A 47 -21.79 1.81 -3.13
CA LEU A 47 -21.52 2.37 -4.45
C LEU A 47 -20.91 3.76 -4.27
N ARG A 48 -19.71 3.96 -4.85
CA ARG A 48 -18.89 5.16 -4.66
C ARG A 48 -18.57 5.81 -6.00
N VAL A 49 -18.60 7.13 -6.05
CA VAL A 49 -18.12 7.95 -7.15
C VAL A 49 -16.93 8.77 -6.71
N LEU A 50 -15.87 8.80 -7.54
CA LEU A 50 -14.58 9.39 -7.21
C LEU A 50 -14.11 10.28 -8.39
N PRO A 51 -14.54 11.55 -8.46
CA PRO A 51 -13.89 12.51 -9.33
C PRO A 51 -12.49 12.75 -8.80
N GLY A 52 -11.45 12.67 -9.64
CA GLY A 52 -10.07 12.73 -9.18
C GLY A 52 -9.13 13.46 -10.12
N ARG A 53 -7.90 13.58 -9.66
CA ARG A 53 -6.80 14.13 -10.45
C ARG A 53 -5.53 13.30 -10.21
N ILE A 54 -4.78 13.07 -11.28
CA ILE A 54 -3.45 12.52 -11.18
C ILE A 54 -2.54 13.57 -10.52
N VAL A 55 -1.80 13.13 -9.52
CA VAL A 55 -0.81 13.92 -8.78
C VAL A 55 0.58 13.36 -9.02
N SER A 56 1.54 14.25 -9.25
CA SER A 56 2.93 13.88 -9.56
C SER A 56 3.80 13.94 -8.32
N GLN A 57 4.78 13.04 -8.24
CA GLN A 57 5.76 13.01 -7.16
C GLN A 57 6.84 14.09 -7.32
N ASP A 58 7.16 14.44 -8.56
CA ASP A 58 8.19 15.43 -8.92
C ASP A 58 7.76 16.31 -10.10
N ASP A 59 8.49 17.39 -10.33
CA ASP A 59 8.18 18.36 -11.37
C ASP A 59 8.41 17.80 -12.78
N ALA A 60 9.39 16.90 -12.95
CA ALA A 60 9.64 16.23 -14.24
C ALA A 60 8.45 15.34 -14.64
N THR A 61 7.89 14.56 -13.69
CA THR A 61 6.69 13.78 -13.95
C THR A 61 5.46 14.67 -14.16
N ARG A 62 5.38 15.83 -13.48
CA ARG A 62 4.30 16.80 -13.67
C ARG A 62 4.29 17.38 -15.05
N SER A 63 5.47 17.75 -15.60
CA SER A 63 5.58 18.32 -16.94
C SER A 63 5.10 17.37 -18.04
N MET A 64 5.05 16.06 -17.77
CA MET A 64 4.54 15.06 -18.72
C MET A 64 3.02 14.96 -18.77
N LEU A 65 2.29 15.62 -17.86
CA LEU A 65 0.83 15.61 -17.79
C LEU A 65 0.26 16.86 -18.45
N LEU A 66 -0.26 16.74 -19.67
CA LEU A 66 -1.00 17.83 -20.35
C LEU A 66 -2.39 18.00 -19.75
N SER A 67 -2.99 16.94 -19.28
CA SER A 67 -4.25 16.93 -18.53
C SER A 67 -4.23 15.78 -17.52
N ASN A 68 -4.93 15.96 -16.38
CA ASN A 68 -4.81 15.05 -15.24
C ASN A 68 -6.14 14.66 -14.58
N GLN A 69 -7.27 14.98 -15.19
CA GLN A 69 -8.59 14.67 -14.62
C GLN A 69 -8.95 13.19 -14.83
N THR A 70 -9.46 12.55 -13.78
CA THR A 70 -9.92 11.16 -13.78
C THR A 70 -11.30 11.06 -13.15
N TYR A 71 -12.04 10.01 -13.47
CA TYR A 71 -13.31 9.69 -12.84
C TYR A 71 -13.36 8.19 -12.55
N ALA A 72 -13.76 7.82 -11.33
CA ALA A 72 -13.92 6.42 -11.01
C ALA A 72 -15.30 6.15 -10.41
N VAL A 73 -15.77 4.93 -10.66
CA VAL A 73 -16.92 4.33 -9.98
C VAL A 73 -16.44 3.05 -9.32
N GLN A 74 -16.85 2.83 -8.07
CA GLN A 74 -16.45 1.68 -7.29
C GLN A 74 -17.65 1.05 -6.62
N ALA A 75 -17.76 -0.27 -6.75
CA ALA A 75 -18.71 -1.10 -6.02
C ALA A 75 -17.94 -1.90 -4.96
N GLU A 76 -18.44 -1.93 -3.73
CA GLU A 76 -17.81 -2.63 -2.61
C GLU A 76 -18.82 -3.52 -1.89
N ALA A 77 -18.35 -4.69 -1.47
CA ALA A 77 -19.01 -5.54 -0.49
C ALA A 77 -18.21 -5.50 0.82
N HIS A 78 -18.82 -5.04 1.88
CA HIS A 78 -18.22 -4.99 3.21
C HIS A 78 -18.54 -6.25 3.99
N TYR A 79 -17.54 -6.81 4.64
CA TYR A 79 -17.68 -7.95 5.54
C TYR A 79 -17.29 -7.56 6.97
N PHE A 80 -18.20 -7.81 7.91
CA PHE A 80 -18.05 -7.54 9.35
C PHE A 80 -17.78 -8.86 10.09
N PRO A 81 -16.52 -9.32 10.21
CA PRO A 81 -16.21 -10.63 10.79
C PRO A 81 -16.64 -10.75 12.24
N TRP A 82 -16.60 -9.66 13.00
CA TRP A 82 -17.03 -9.61 14.39
C TRP A 82 -18.57 -9.80 14.56
N ALA A 83 -19.38 -9.43 13.57
CA ALA A 83 -20.82 -9.68 13.60
C ALA A 83 -21.16 -11.18 13.61
N ARG A 84 -20.35 -11.98 12.90
CA ARG A 84 -20.46 -13.44 12.91
C ARG A 84 -20.02 -14.04 14.24
N ALA A 85 -18.94 -13.54 14.83
CA ALA A 85 -18.43 -13.97 16.12
C ALA A 85 -19.44 -13.68 17.24
N LEU A 86 -20.12 -12.55 17.20
CA LEU A 86 -21.21 -12.21 18.14
C LEU A 86 -22.36 -13.22 18.16
N ARG A 87 -22.63 -13.89 17.02
CA ARG A 87 -23.71 -14.86 16.93
C ARG A 87 -23.34 -16.24 17.49
N ARG A 88 -22.05 -16.58 17.53
CA ARG A 88 -21.57 -17.93 17.92
C ARG A 88 -21.35 -18.11 19.40
N HIS A 89 -21.00 -17.05 20.13
CA HIS A 89 -20.80 -17.04 21.59
C HIS A 89 -19.81 -18.07 22.15
N SER A 90 -18.80 -18.49 21.38
CA SER A 90 -17.75 -19.40 21.87
C SER A 90 -16.66 -18.63 22.63
N ALA A 91 -15.84 -19.35 23.42
CA ALA A 91 -14.67 -18.75 24.09
C ALA A 91 -13.66 -18.18 23.09
N THR A 92 -13.45 -18.87 21.96
CA THR A 92 -12.58 -18.41 20.87
C THR A 92 -13.13 -17.14 20.21
N ASP A 93 -14.46 -17.07 20.02
CA ASP A 93 -15.12 -15.89 19.48
C ASP A 93 -14.98 -14.68 20.44
N SER A 94 -15.02 -14.92 21.74
CA SER A 94 -14.83 -13.87 22.75
C SER A 94 -13.41 -13.27 22.71
N LEU A 95 -12.38 -14.08 22.50
CA LEU A 95 -11.00 -13.61 22.34
C LEU A 95 -10.89 -12.78 21.06
N TYR A 96 -11.41 -13.29 19.96
CA TYR A 96 -11.41 -12.60 18.66
C TYR A 96 -12.15 -11.25 18.73
N LEU A 97 -13.29 -11.18 19.40
CA LEU A 97 -14.05 -9.92 19.59
C LEU A 97 -13.26 -8.88 20.38
N ARG A 98 -12.50 -9.31 21.40
CA ARG A 98 -11.62 -8.42 22.16
C ARG A 98 -10.49 -7.85 21.31
N GLU A 99 -9.86 -8.68 20.47
CA GLU A 99 -8.85 -8.23 19.52
C GLU A 99 -9.44 -7.24 18.51
N MET A 100 -10.62 -7.52 17.97
CA MET A 100 -11.31 -6.62 17.04
C MET A 100 -11.75 -5.31 17.70
N ALA A 101 -12.10 -5.33 18.98
CA ALA A 101 -12.45 -4.13 19.74
C ALA A 101 -11.28 -3.14 19.84
N ASP A 102 -10.04 -3.62 19.90
CA ASP A 102 -8.83 -2.77 19.88
C ASP A 102 -8.71 -1.92 18.61
N TYR A 103 -9.27 -2.39 17.49
CA TYR A 103 -9.37 -1.67 16.23
C TYR A 103 -10.70 -0.94 16.04
N ASN A 104 -11.48 -0.80 17.09
CA ASN A 104 -12.82 -0.22 17.03
C ASN A 104 -13.77 -1.01 16.10
N LEU A 105 -13.71 -2.35 16.14
CA LEU A 105 -14.47 -3.29 15.31
C LEU A 105 -14.33 -2.99 13.81
N PRO A 106 -13.16 -3.23 13.24
CA PRO A 106 -12.89 -2.97 11.83
C PRO A 106 -13.70 -3.90 10.94
N TYR A 107 -13.77 -3.58 9.67
CA TYR A 107 -14.36 -4.43 8.66
C TYR A 107 -13.48 -4.48 7.41
N PHE A 108 -13.67 -5.53 6.62
CA PHE A 108 -12.97 -5.72 5.36
C PHE A 108 -13.92 -5.48 4.19
N SER A 109 -13.38 -5.01 3.08
CA SER A 109 -14.18 -4.86 1.88
C SER A 109 -13.47 -5.50 0.69
N LEU A 110 -14.26 -6.10 -0.18
CA LEU A 110 -13.84 -6.44 -1.55
C LEU A 110 -14.44 -5.37 -2.47
N ALA A 111 -13.60 -4.74 -3.27
CA ALA A 111 -14.00 -3.63 -4.12
C ALA A 111 -13.60 -3.86 -5.57
N PHE A 112 -14.51 -3.55 -6.48
CA PHE A 112 -14.24 -3.42 -7.90
C PHE A 112 -14.36 -1.96 -8.31
N ARG A 113 -13.30 -1.39 -8.91
CA ARG A 113 -13.21 0.01 -9.36
C ARG A 113 -12.94 0.07 -10.86
N TYR A 114 -13.76 0.80 -11.56
CA TYR A 114 -13.49 1.27 -12.91
C TYR A 114 -13.02 2.70 -12.85
N THR A 115 -11.84 3.00 -13.40
CA THR A 115 -11.28 4.36 -13.48
C THR A 115 -11.15 4.77 -14.94
N ARG A 116 -11.89 5.80 -15.32
CA ARG A 116 -11.85 6.40 -16.64
C ARG A 116 -10.76 7.48 -16.69
N ASN A 117 -9.72 7.25 -17.48
CA ASN A 117 -8.60 8.16 -17.68
C ASN A 117 -8.52 8.71 -19.12
N HIS A 118 -9.56 8.54 -19.92
CA HIS A 118 -9.57 8.92 -21.33
C HIS A 118 -9.25 10.40 -21.59
N SER A 119 -9.55 11.27 -20.63
CA SER A 119 -9.20 12.70 -20.66
C SER A 119 -7.73 12.99 -20.32
N VAL A 120 -6.99 12.03 -19.74
CA VAL A 120 -5.60 12.23 -19.38
C VAL A 120 -4.69 12.12 -20.59
N ARG A 121 -4.00 13.20 -20.88
CA ARG A 121 -3.04 13.30 -21.99
C ARG A 121 -1.62 13.35 -21.43
N LEU A 122 -0.76 12.53 -22.01
CA LEU A 122 0.63 12.37 -21.62
C LEU A 122 1.54 12.74 -22.78
N HIS A 123 2.66 13.42 -22.49
CA HIS A 123 3.76 13.61 -23.42
C HIS A 123 5.11 13.28 -22.76
N ARG A 124 6.13 13.03 -23.55
CA ARG A 124 7.50 12.88 -23.04
C ARG A 124 8.07 14.26 -22.67
N SER A 125 9.02 14.27 -21.74
CA SER A 125 9.77 15.49 -21.40
C SER A 125 10.62 16.05 -22.54
N VAL A 126 10.90 15.22 -23.55
CA VAL A 126 11.72 15.55 -24.76
C VAL A 126 10.87 15.33 -26.03
N ALA A 127 9.56 15.46 -25.96
CA ALA A 127 8.69 15.23 -27.10
C ALA A 127 8.63 16.46 -28.03
N GLU A 128 8.44 16.19 -29.33
CA GLU A 128 8.07 17.20 -30.31
C GLU A 128 6.71 17.83 -29.94
N GLU A 129 6.57 19.13 -30.17
CA GLU A 129 5.30 19.84 -29.96
C GLU A 129 4.14 19.16 -30.68
N GLY A 130 3.05 18.92 -29.96
CA GLY A 130 1.83 18.35 -30.50
C GLY A 130 1.70 16.83 -30.38
N THR A 131 2.76 16.11 -30.01
CA THR A 131 2.66 14.66 -29.79
C THR A 131 2.17 14.34 -28.38
N PHE A 132 1.12 13.54 -28.27
CA PHE A 132 0.62 13.04 -26.98
C PHE A 132 -0.02 11.65 -27.14
N CYS A 133 -0.08 10.91 -26.04
CA CYS A 133 -0.93 9.73 -25.94
C CYS A 133 -1.93 9.88 -24.79
N ARG A 134 -2.90 8.96 -24.71
CA ARG A 134 -3.84 8.88 -23.59
C ARG A 134 -3.42 7.80 -22.60
N LEU A 135 -3.66 8.05 -21.31
CA LEU A 135 -3.38 7.07 -20.27
C LEU A 135 -4.29 5.84 -20.38
N ASN A 136 -5.53 6.03 -20.85
CA ASN A 136 -6.62 5.04 -20.93
C ASN A 136 -7.04 4.48 -19.55
N ASP A 137 -7.95 3.51 -19.55
CA ASP A 137 -8.75 3.16 -18.39
C ASP A 137 -8.14 2.05 -17.53
N PHE A 138 -8.54 2.00 -16.23
CA PHE A 138 -8.15 0.94 -15.32
C PHE A 138 -9.37 0.20 -14.79
N TYR A 139 -9.22 -1.12 -14.65
CA TYR A 139 -10.13 -2.01 -13.93
C TYR A 139 -9.37 -2.57 -12.73
N THR A 140 -9.91 -2.41 -11.54
CA THR A 140 -9.16 -2.73 -10.30
C THR A 140 -10.01 -3.58 -9.39
N LEU A 141 -9.44 -4.69 -8.91
CA LEU A 141 -9.98 -5.52 -7.83
C LEU A 141 -9.10 -5.37 -6.61
N SER A 142 -9.68 -4.99 -5.47
CA SER A 142 -8.92 -4.71 -4.25
C SER A 142 -9.64 -5.17 -3.00
N ALA A 143 -8.84 -5.49 -1.97
CA ALA A 143 -9.31 -5.71 -0.62
C ALA A 143 -8.89 -4.53 0.26
N THR A 144 -9.80 -4.05 1.10
CA THR A 144 -9.52 -2.94 2.01
C THR A 144 -9.80 -3.34 3.46
N PHE A 145 -8.94 -2.87 4.35
CA PHE A 145 -9.13 -2.86 5.79
C PHE A 145 -9.71 -1.49 6.18
N ASN A 146 -10.90 -1.49 6.76
CA ASN A 146 -11.61 -0.28 7.17
C ASN A 146 -11.64 -0.18 8.68
N ARG A 147 -11.10 0.92 9.22
CA ARG A 147 -11.09 1.18 10.65
C ARG A 147 -11.96 2.39 10.99
N PRO A 148 -13.10 2.19 11.67
CA PRO A 148 -13.83 3.29 12.26
C PRO A 148 -13.01 3.93 13.39
N LEU A 149 -12.91 5.25 13.38
CA LEU A 149 -12.31 6.03 14.47
C LEU A 149 -13.39 6.54 15.44
N TYR A 150 -14.49 6.97 14.89
CA TYR A 150 -15.64 7.44 15.64
C TYR A 150 -16.92 6.73 15.16
N ARG A 151 -17.76 6.28 16.13
CA ARG A 151 -19.02 5.60 15.88
C ARG A 151 -20.15 6.27 16.68
N GLY A 152 -20.74 7.31 16.10
CA GLY A 152 -21.96 7.91 16.64
C GLY A 152 -23.21 7.31 15.99
N LYS A 153 -24.38 7.56 16.60
CA LYS A 153 -25.67 7.08 16.08
C LYS A 153 -25.98 7.62 14.68
N MET A 154 -25.74 8.91 14.48
CA MET A 154 -26.01 9.60 13.21
C MET A 154 -24.73 9.76 12.38
N VAL A 155 -23.61 10.12 13.01
CA VAL A 155 -22.35 10.43 12.35
C VAL A 155 -21.29 9.42 12.77
N GLY A 156 -20.47 8.99 11.81
CA GLY A 156 -19.29 8.19 12.05
C GLY A 156 -18.12 8.72 11.23
N ALA A 157 -16.91 8.37 11.62
CA ALA A 157 -15.71 8.71 10.88
C ALA A 157 -14.70 7.55 10.91
N GLY A 158 -13.90 7.41 9.89
CA GLY A 158 -12.91 6.35 9.83
C GLY A 158 -11.93 6.53 8.68
N TYR A 159 -11.03 5.57 8.57
CA TYR A 159 -10.11 5.47 7.46
C TYR A 159 -10.07 4.04 6.92
N TYR A 160 -9.52 3.90 5.72
CA TYR A 160 -9.25 2.60 5.12
C TYR A 160 -7.88 2.57 4.45
N LEU A 161 -7.33 1.37 4.40
CA LEU A 161 -6.11 1.03 3.67
C LEU A 161 -6.40 -0.22 2.84
N GLY A 162 -5.96 -0.25 1.61
CA GLY A 162 -6.23 -1.37 0.72
C GLY A 162 -5.14 -1.64 -0.28
N THR A 163 -5.14 -2.88 -0.76
CA THR A 163 -4.26 -3.33 -1.84
C THR A 163 -5.00 -4.25 -2.78
N GLY A 164 -4.50 -4.39 -3.99
CA GLY A 164 -5.12 -5.23 -4.99
C GLY A 164 -4.35 -5.28 -6.30
N ILE A 165 -5.04 -5.68 -7.34
CA ILE A 165 -4.53 -5.75 -8.70
C ILE A 165 -5.35 -4.84 -9.61
N GLY A 166 -4.66 -4.10 -10.48
CA GLY A 166 -5.26 -3.26 -11.49
C GLY A 166 -4.88 -3.72 -12.90
N TYR A 167 -5.82 -3.67 -13.82
CA TYR A 167 -5.58 -3.89 -15.24
C TYR A 167 -5.68 -2.56 -15.98
N ALA A 168 -4.58 -2.13 -16.60
CA ALA A 168 -4.51 -0.96 -17.47
C ALA A 168 -4.82 -1.35 -18.91
N THR A 169 -5.72 -0.64 -19.57
CA THR A 169 -6.13 -0.96 -20.96
C THR A 169 -5.06 -0.60 -21.98
N SER A 170 -4.14 0.32 -21.65
CA SER A 170 -2.95 0.61 -22.45
C SER A 170 -1.70 0.77 -21.61
N THR A 171 -0.57 0.46 -22.21
CA THR A 171 0.75 0.50 -21.57
C THR A 171 1.73 1.24 -22.46
N TYR A 172 2.90 1.54 -21.92
CA TYR A 172 4.02 2.01 -22.71
C TYR A 172 4.32 1.05 -23.86
N ASP A 173 4.49 1.60 -25.05
CA ASP A 173 5.06 0.93 -26.22
C ASP A 173 6.01 1.90 -26.92
N PRO A 174 7.25 1.50 -27.23
CA PRO A 174 8.26 2.40 -27.80
C PRO A 174 7.92 2.92 -29.19
N HIS A 175 6.96 2.31 -29.89
CA HIS A 175 6.55 2.70 -31.25
C HIS A 175 5.19 3.36 -31.32
N GLN A 176 4.22 2.92 -30.50
CA GLN A 176 2.82 3.37 -30.58
C GLN A 176 2.39 4.27 -29.42
N HIS A 177 2.90 4.00 -28.19
CA HIS A 177 2.53 4.69 -26.96
C HIS A 177 3.77 5.15 -26.18
N PHE A 178 4.77 5.67 -26.87
CA PHE A 178 6.06 6.07 -26.30
C PHE A 178 5.93 7.23 -25.30
N ASN A 179 4.85 8.01 -25.33
CA ASN A 179 4.56 9.08 -24.37
C ASN A 179 4.02 8.56 -23.03
N ASN A 180 3.62 7.27 -22.92
CA ASN A 180 3.10 6.70 -21.68
C ASN A 180 4.22 6.14 -20.80
N GLU A 181 5.03 6.98 -20.20
CA GLU A 181 6.06 6.51 -19.25
C GLU A 181 5.50 6.15 -17.86
N PHE A 182 4.19 6.28 -17.65
CA PHE A 182 3.55 6.03 -16.36
C PHE A 182 3.32 4.53 -16.11
N ILE A 183 2.82 3.81 -17.11
CA ILE A 183 2.38 2.42 -16.98
C ILE A 183 3.09 1.53 -18.01
N GLY A 184 3.97 0.64 -17.54
CA GLY A 184 4.73 -0.28 -18.38
C GLY A 184 4.09 -1.66 -18.57
N THR A 185 3.07 -2.03 -17.79
CA THR A 185 2.40 -3.34 -17.84
C THR A 185 0.89 -3.22 -17.75
N HIS A 186 0.15 -4.16 -18.36
CA HIS A 186 -1.30 -4.24 -18.17
C HIS A 186 -1.66 -4.57 -16.73
N LEU A 187 -1.00 -5.55 -16.11
CA LEU A 187 -1.20 -5.87 -14.69
C LEU A 187 -0.33 -4.99 -13.81
N ASN A 188 -0.95 -4.38 -12.82
CA ASN A 188 -0.34 -3.47 -11.88
C ASN A 188 -0.75 -3.82 -10.45
N ILE A 189 0.13 -3.54 -9.50
CA ILE A 189 -0.19 -3.51 -8.08
C ILE A 189 -1.03 -2.25 -7.84
N PHE A 190 -2.05 -2.39 -7.03
CA PHE A 190 -2.91 -1.28 -6.61
C PHE A 190 -2.79 -1.06 -5.11
N PHE A 191 -2.65 0.20 -4.72
CA PHE A 191 -2.78 0.67 -3.35
C PHE A 191 -3.85 1.73 -3.25
N THR A 192 -4.59 1.73 -2.13
CA THR A 192 -5.52 2.81 -1.80
C THR A 192 -5.49 3.11 -0.31
N ALA A 193 -5.64 4.38 0.02
CA ALA A 193 -5.79 4.86 1.38
C ALA A 193 -6.78 6.02 1.38
N GLY A 194 -7.68 6.07 2.36
CA GLY A 194 -8.64 7.14 2.43
C GLY A 194 -9.21 7.37 3.82
N ALA A 195 -9.87 8.50 3.97
CA ALA A 195 -10.59 8.87 5.18
C ALA A 195 -11.99 9.32 4.82
N TYR A 196 -12.95 9.03 5.70
CA TYR A 196 -14.34 9.33 5.46
C TYR A 196 -15.09 9.80 6.70
N VAL A 197 -16.13 10.57 6.45
CA VAL A 197 -17.24 10.80 7.39
C VAL A 197 -18.46 10.08 6.83
N ARG A 198 -19.22 9.43 7.71
CA ARG A 198 -20.46 8.73 7.41
C ARG A 198 -21.63 9.43 8.08
N LEU A 199 -22.74 9.57 7.37
CA LEU A 199 -24.01 10.05 7.87
C LEU A 199 -25.07 8.95 7.68
N MET A 200 -25.73 8.52 8.76
CA MET A 200 -26.87 7.59 8.70
C MET A 200 -28.10 8.34 8.24
N LEU A 201 -28.76 7.85 7.21
CA LEU A 201 -30.03 8.37 6.68
C LEU A 201 -31.22 7.59 7.25
N SER A 202 -31.08 6.26 7.28
CA SER A 202 -32.04 5.32 7.86
C SER A 202 -31.31 4.13 8.47
N PRO A 203 -31.96 3.18 9.11
CA PRO A 203 -31.32 1.94 9.55
C PRO A 203 -30.61 1.17 8.43
N GLU A 204 -31.14 1.23 7.20
CA GLU A 204 -30.64 0.51 6.04
C GLU A 204 -29.66 1.32 5.21
N TRP A 205 -29.70 2.66 5.28
CA TRP A 205 -28.97 3.52 4.36
C TRP A 205 -28.06 4.51 5.07
N SER A 206 -26.87 4.66 4.58
CA SER A 206 -25.97 5.74 4.96
C SER A 206 -25.24 6.33 3.75
N VAL A 207 -24.78 7.57 3.89
CA VAL A 207 -23.92 8.25 2.95
C VAL A 207 -22.54 8.39 3.56
N LYS A 208 -21.49 8.16 2.77
CA LYS A 208 -20.12 8.53 3.12
C LYS A 208 -19.62 9.61 2.18
N ALA A 209 -18.84 10.53 2.73
CA ALA A 209 -18.06 11.48 1.97
C ALA A 209 -16.62 11.50 2.50
N GLY A 210 -15.64 11.66 1.64
CA GLY A 210 -14.25 11.60 2.07
C GLY A 210 -13.25 11.88 0.96
N ILE A 211 -12.03 11.47 1.24
CA ILE A 211 -10.89 11.57 0.34
C ILE A 211 -10.27 10.19 0.13
N ASP A 212 -9.84 9.93 -1.08
CA ASP A 212 -9.17 8.70 -1.52
C ASP A 212 -7.85 9.06 -2.18
N PHE A 213 -6.80 8.36 -1.84
CA PHE A 213 -5.56 8.32 -2.57
C PHE A 213 -5.39 6.92 -3.12
N SER A 214 -5.10 6.80 -4.42
CA SER A 214 -4.82 5.52 -5.03
C SER A 214 -3.57 5.55 -5.90
N HIS A 215 -2.91 4.40 -6.01
CA HIS A 215 -1.66 4.22 -6.74
C HIS A 215 -1.71 2.95 -7.58
N HIS A 216 -1.31 3.06 -8.85
CA HIS A 216 -1.09 1.92 -9.74
C HIS A 216 0.36 1.92 -10.21
N SER A 217 1.05 0.80 -10.08
CA SER A 217 2.38 0.58 -10.63
C SER A 217 2.69 -0.91 -10.70
N ASN A 218 3.71 -1.28 -11.47
CA ASN A 218 4.15 -2.67 -11.54
C ASN A 218 5.32 -3.00 -10.58
N GLY A 219 5.65 -2.11 -9.63
CA GLY A 219 6.69 -2.36 -8.64
C GLY A 219 8.09 -2.54 -9.23
N ALA A 220 8.40 -1.90 -10.35
CA ALA A 220 9.65 -1.97 -11.10
C ALA A 220 9.89 -3.28 -11.88
N LEU A 221 8.91 -4.15 -12.02
CA LEU A 221 9.03 -5.38 -12.83
C LEU A 221 9.21 -5.10 -14.31
N LYS A 222 8.72 -3.97 -14.82
CA LYS A 222 8.94 -3.52 -16.21
C LYS A 222 9.06 -2.00 -16.26
N ARG A 223 10.02 -1.50 -17.03
CA ARG A 223 10.21 -0.07 -17.28
C ARG A 223 9.56 0.34 -18.61
N PRO A 224 9.11 1.60 -18.74
CA PRO A 224 9.03 2.63 -17.70
C PRO A 224 7.93 2.32 -16.68
N ASN A 225 8.02 2.89 -15.49
CA ASN A 225 7.05 2.71 -14.42
C ASN A 225 7.09 3.89 -13.44
N LYS A 226 6.65 5.07 -13.89
CA LYS A 226 6.51 6.23 -13.00
C LYS A 226 5.34 6.04 -12.02
N GLY A 227 4.39 5.16 -12.37
CA GLY A 227 3.16 4.91 -11.63
C GLY A 227 2.13 6.02 -11.77
N VAL A 228 0.88 5.70 -11.49
CA VAL A 228 -0.25 6.64 -11.52
C VAL A 228 -0.77 6.84 -10.11
N ASN A 229 -0.57 8.04 -9.56
CA ASN A 229 -1.11 8.46 -8.28
C ASN A 229 -2.35 9.31 -8.51
N VAL A 230 -3.47 8.95 -7.92
CA VAL A 230 -4.72 9.69 -8.04
C VAL A 230 -5.18 10.16 -6.66
N PHE A 231 -5.51 11.43 -6.55
CA PHE A 231 -6.21 11.99 -5.40
C PHE A 231 -7.64 12.33 -5.79
N SER A 232 -8.61 11.80 -5.03
CA SER A 232 -10.04 11.94 -5.32
C SER A 232 -10.81 12.28 -4.06
N PRO A 233 -11.59 13.35 -4.01
CA PRO A 233 -12.74 13.39 -3.13
C PRO A 233 -13.74 12.31 -3.58
N PHE A 234 -14.57 11.83 -2.66
CA PHE A 234 -15.61 10.87 -3.02
C PHE A 234 -16.90 11.09 -2.23
N VAL A 235 -17.98 10.62 -2.81
CA VAL A 235 -19.27 10.43 -2.15
C VAL A 235 -19.74 9.02 -2.46
N SER A 236 -20.37 8.37 -1.49
CA SER A 236 -20.91 7.03 -1.68
C SER A 236 -22.22 6.81 -0.93
N LEU A 237 -23.02 5.90 -1.45
CA LEU A 237 -24.21 5.37 -0.81
C LEU A 237 -23.94 3.97 -0.32
N VAL A 238 -24.26 3.69 0.94
CA VAL A 238 -24.07 2.38 1.59
C VAL A 238 -25.44 1.81 1.97
N TYR A 239 -25.68 0.58 1.54
CA TYR A 239 -26.82 -0.23 1.94
C TYR A 239 -26.38 -1.25 2.99
N HIS A 240 -27.05 -1.24 4.16
CA HIS A 240 -26.85 -2.18 5.25
C HIS A 240 -27.90 -3.27 5.18
N GLU A 241 -27.48 -4.50 4.93
CA GLU A 241 -28.36 -5.65 4.86
C GLU A 241 -29.00 -5.91 6.25
N GLY A 242 -30.32 -5.89 6.33
CA GLY A 242 -31.10 -6.06 7.57
C GLY A 242 -31.10 -4.83 8.45
N SER A 243 -32.29 -4.23 8.59
CA SER A 243 -32.55 -2.96 9.31
C SER A 243 -32.14 -2.94 10.80
N THR A 244 -31.73 -4.06 11.33
CA THR A 244 -31.67 -4.35 12.76
C THR A 244 -30.27 -4.36 13.35
N GLY A 245 -29.27 -4.30 12.52
CA GLY A 245 -27.89 -4.51 12.96
C GLY A 245 -26.98 -3.34 12.73
N ARG A 246 -27.23 -2.20 13.36
CA ARG A 246 -26.25 -1.11 13.33
C ARG A 246 -24.95 -1.59 14.01
N PRO A 247 -23.81 -1.57 13.31
CA PRO A 247 -22.53 -1.80 13.97
C PRO A 247 -22.28 -0.91 15.20
N GLU A 248 -22.99 0.22 15.27
CA GLU A 248 -22.92 1.19 16.34
C GLU A 248 -23.62 0.74 17.63
N SER A 249 -24.57 -0.18 17.55
CA SER A 249 -25.33 -0.66 18.72
C SER A 249 -24.58 -1.70 19.55
N VAL A 250 -23.41 -2.14 19.09
CA VAL A 250 -22.62 -3.12 19.80
C VAL A 250 -21.94 -2.46 21.00
N PRO A 251 -22.25 -2.87 22.24
CA PRO A 251 -21.67 -2.24 23.42
C PRO A 251 -20.19 -2.62 23.58
N TYR A 252 -19.31 -1.72 23.25
CA TYR A 252 -17.85 -1.86 23.42
C TYR A 252 -17.41 -2.14 24.84
N SER A 253 -18.13 -1.57 25.82
CA SER A 253 -17.79 -1.62 27.23
C SER A 253 -17.78 -3.04 27.82
N GLN A 254 -18.35 -4.01 27.12
CA GLN A 254 -18.39 -5.41 27.58
C GLN A 254 -17.09 -6.17 27.27
N TRP A 255 -16.26 -5.70 26.35
CA TRP A 255 -15.03 -6.39 26.01
C TRP A 255 -13.83 -5.64 26.59
N LYS A 256 -13.44 -6.04 27.81
CA LYS A 256 -12.18 -5.58 28.38
C LYS A 256 -11.02 -6.05 27.49
N ALA A 257 -10.09 -5.16 27.22
CA ALA A 257 -8.87 -5.49 26.47
C ALA A 257 -8.18 -6.73 27.07
N VAL A 258 -7.67 -7.60 26.21
CA VAL A 258 -6.87 -8.74 26.66
C VAL A 258 -5.60 -8.18 27.32
N ARG A 259 -5.28 -8.66 28.52
CA ARG A 259 -4.01 -8.30 29.16
C ARG A 259 -2.88 -8.89 28.32
N PHE A 260 -2.15 -8.03 27.64
CA PHE A 260 -1.02 -8.42 26.78
C PHE A 260 0.28 -8.29 27.58
N THR A 261 1.10 -9.34 27.56
CA THR A 261 2.44 -9.31 28.11
C THR A 261 3.43 -8.99 27.00
N PRO A 262 4.09 -7.83 27.03
CA PRO A 262 5.07 -7.47 26.02
C PRO A 262 6.26 -8.44 26.01
N TYR A 263 6.73 -8.78 24.81
CA TYR A 263 7.88 -9.66 24.64
C TYR A 263 8.80 -9.17 23.51
N TRP A 264 10.05 -9.62 23.56
CA TRP A 264 10.99 -9.43 22.46
C TRP A 264 10.92 -10.60 21.48
N MET A 265 11.20 -10.33 20.23
CA MET A 265 11.36 -11.36 19.21
C MET A 265 12.48 -10.99 18.25
N LEU A 266 13.26 -12.01 17.89
CA LEU A 266 14.20 -11.97 16.78
C LEU A 266 13.48 -12.49 15.55
N GLU A 267 13.38 -11.67 14.50
CA GLU A 267 12.76 -12.10 13.26
C GLU A 267 13.79 -12.12 12.13
N THR A 268 13.90 -13.26 11.47
CA THR A 268 14.71 -13.41 10.25
C THR A 268 13.78 -13.47 9.05
N THR A 269 14.02 -12.58 8.07
CA THR A 269 13.22 -12.53 6.84
C THR A 269 14.11 -12.74 5.62
N LEU A 270 13.77 -13.72 4.80
CA LEU A 270 14.37 -13.96 3.49
C LEU A 270 13.42 -13.46 2.40
N GLY A 271 13.97 -12.72 1.44
CA GLY A 271 13.18 -12.18 0.33
C GLY A 271 13.82 -12.49 -1.03
N VAL A 272 12.96 -12.77 -1.99
CA VAL A 272 13.30 -12.94 -3.40
C VAL A 272 12.44 -11.99 -4.21
N GLY A 273 13.08 -11.06 -4.89
CA GLY A 273 12.43 -10.03 -5.69
C GLY A 273 12.97 -9.96 -7.11
N ALA A 274 12.35 -9.10 -7.90
CA ALA A 274 12.77 -8.87 -9.27
C ALA A 274 12.60 -7.40 -9.67
N LYS A 275 13.43 -6.93 -10.59
CA LYS A 275 13.38 -5.59 -11.18
C LYS A 275 13.90 -5.55 -12.62
N THR A 276 13.42 -4.58 -13.37
CA THR A 276 14.03 -4.13 -14.62
C THR A 276 14.81 -2.85 -14.36
N LEU A 277 16.03 -2.76 -14.90
CA LEU A 277 16.91 -1.60 -14.70
C LEU A 277 16.34 -0.34 -15.40
N LEU A 278 16.29 0.75 -14.67
CA LEU A 278 15.92 2.07 -15.22
C LEU A 278 16.96 2.54 -16.23
N GLU A 279 18.25 2.37 -15.92
CA GLU A 279 19.39 2.72 -16.76
C GLU A 279 19.35 1.97 -18.10
N GLY A 280 18.99 0.67 -18.05
CA GLY A 280 18.83 -0.15 -19.24
C GLY A 280 17.71 0.36 -20.15
N TRP A 281 16.57 0.75 -19.56
CA TRP A 281 15.48 1.36 -20.31
C TRP A 281 15.86 2.72 -20.89
N GLN A 282 16.50 3.59 -20.10
CA GLN A 282 16.95 4.91 -20.57
C GLN A 282 17.99 4.80 -21.69
N ASN A 283 18.93 3.89 -21.56
CA ASN A 283 19.91 3.62 -22.61
C ASN A 283 19.22 3.22 -23.92
N ASN A 284 18.31 2.25 -23.85
CA ASN A 284 17.55 1.73 -24.98
C ASN A 284 16.70 2.81 -25.68
N GLN A 285 16.09 3.72 -24.92
CA GLN A 285 15.12 4.70 -25.44
C GLN A 285 15.74 6.03 -25.85
N TYR A 286 16.89 6.40 -25.28
CA TYR A 286 17.41 7.77 -25.43
C TYR A 286 18.85 7.84 -25.91
N LYS A 287 19.65 6.76 -25.79
CA LYS A 287 21.08 6.80 -26.09
C LYS A 287 21.50 5.96 -27.29
N LEU A 288 20.83 4.83 -27.53
CA LEU A 288 21.12 3.99 -28.69
C LEU A 288 20.72 4.66 -30.00
N LYS A 289 21.42 4.32 -31.08
CA LYS A 289 21.11 4.76 -32.44
C LYS A 289 20.20 3.73 -33.13
N GLU A 290 19.51 4.14 -34.19
CA GLU A 290 18.63 3.26 -34.98
C GLU A 290 19.32 2.01 -35.52
N THR A 291 20.64 2.06 -35.69
CA THR A 291 21.49 0.93 -36.17
C THR A 291 21.75 -0.10 -35.06
N ASP A 292 21.50 0.23 -33.80
CA ASP A 292 21.79 -0.65 -32.67
C ASP A 292 20.66 -1.68 -32.49
N LYS A 293 21.04 -2.94 -32.24
CA LYS A 293 20.13 -4.08 -32.13
C LYS A 293 19.03 -3.86 -31.08
N ASP A 294 19.38 -3.18 -29.98
CA ASP A 294 18.46 -2.96 -28.86
C ASP A 294 17.75 -1.59 -28.92
N TYR A 295 17.90 -0.84 -30.01
CA TYR A 295 17.24 0.44 -30.22
C TYR A 295 15.70 0.28 -30.13
N HIS A 296 15.07 1.02 -29.23
CA HIS A 296 13.63 0.97 -28.97
C HIS A 296 13.06 -0.45 -28.76
N SER A 297 13.87 -1.35 -28.21
CA SER A 297 13.43 -2.72 -27.93
C SER A 297 12.30 -2.75 -26.90
N ARG A 298 11.31 -3.60 -27.11
CA ARG A 298 10.23 -3.90 -26.16
C ARG A 298 10.68 -4.84 -25.04
N HIS A 299 11.81 -5.52 -25.22
CA HIS A 299 12.31 -6.53 -24.31
C HIS A 299 13.44 -5.96 -23.45
N LEU A 300 13.19 -5.89 -22.15
CA LEU A 300 14.19 -5.53 -21.16
C LEU A 300 14.36 -6.72 -20.22
N ALA A 301 15.61 -7.02 -19.87
CA ALA A 301 15.92 -8.11 -18.96
C ALA A 301 15.35 -7.85 -17.56
N LEU A 302 14.81 -8.92 -16.95
CA LEU A 302 14.39 -8.95 -15.57
C LEU A 302 15.53 -9.55 -14.73
N TYR A 303 15.90 -8.88 -13.65
CA TYR A 303 17.00 -9.24 -12.77
C TYR A 303 16.51 -9.58 -11.37
N GLY A 304 17.22 -10.49 -10.70
CA GLY A 304 16.95 -10.89 -9.33
C GLY A 304 17.44 -9.86 -8.30
N ALA A 305 16.65 -9.68 -7.25
CA ALA A 305 17.00 -8.91 -6.06
C ALA A 305 16.69 -9.75 -4.83
N TYR A 306 17.70 -10.03 -4.02
CA TYR A 306 17.58 -10.90 -2.85
C TYR A 306 17.78 -10.10 -1.57
N THR A 307 17.09 -10.47 -0.52
CA THR A 307 17.20 -9.77 0.77
C THR A 307 17.29 -10.74 1.93
N LEU A 308 18.12 -10.40 2.89
CA LEU A 308 18.15 -11.00 4.23
C LEU A 308 17.95 -9.87 5.23
N GLN A 309 16.99 -10.03 6.14
CA GLN A 309 16.75 -9.09 7.23
C GLN A 309 16.85 -9.85 8.56
N ILE A 310 17.49 -9.24 9.53
CA ILE A 310 17.57 -9.73 10.91
C ILE A 310 17.10 -8.57 11.79
N ASP A 311 15.92 -8.71 12.35
CA ASP A 311 15.21 -7.65 13.05
C ASP A 311 15.01 -8.02 14.53
N MET A 312 15.42 -7.13 15.44
CA MET A 312 15.09 -7.21 16.86
C MET A 312 13.85 -6.35 17.09
N LEU A 313 12.74 -7.00 17.39
CA LEU A 313 11.43 -6.37 17.54
C LEU A 313 10.90 -6.55 18.95
N ARG A 314 10.29 -5.51 19.51
CA ARG A 314 9.48 -5.59 20.71
C ARG A 314 8.01 -5.53 20.33
N ARG A 315 7.28 -6.61 20.61
CA ARG A 315 5.83 -6.62 20.53
C ARG A 315 5.28 -6.11 21.86
N TYR A 316 4.83 -4.86 21.87
CA TYR A 316 4.42 -4.16 23.10
C TYR A 316 2.90 -4.09 23.26
N ALA A 317 2.16 -4.48 22.22
CA ALA A 317 0.70 -4.60 22.23
C ALA A 317 0.26 -5.74 21.29
N PRO A 318 -0.98 -6.24 21.39
CA PRO A 318 -1.49 -7.30 20.50
C PRO A 318 -1.32 -6.95 19.02
N ARG A 319 -1.46 -5.67 18.69
CA ARG A 319 -1.45 -5.15 17.30
C ARG A 319 -0.16 -4.46 16.86
N TRP A 320 0.83 -4.28 17.75
CA TRP A 320 1.99 -3.43 17.46
C TRP A 320 3.29 -4.11 17.84
N ALA A 321 4.24 -4.10 16.91
CA ALA A 321 5.63 -4.35 17.20
C ALA A 321 6.50 -3.30 16.52
N SER A 322 7.59 -2.90 17.18
CA SER A 322 8.57 -1.98 16.61
C SER A 322 9.97 -2.42 17.03
N GLY A 323 10.94 -2.05 16.24
CA GLY A 323 12.32 -2.34 16.52
C GLY A 323 13.29 -1.84 15.47
N ILE A 324 14.46 -2.43 15.48
CA ILE A 324 15.56 -2.13 14.57
C ILE A 324 16.04 -3.42 13.91
N GLY A 325 16.63 -3.32 12.75
CA GLY A 325 17.19 -4.47 12.05
C GLY A 325 18.29 -4.12 11.08
N VAL A 326 19.05 -5.15 10.72
CA VAL A 326 20.04 -5.11 9.66
C VAL A 326 19.42 -5.71 8.42
N ASN A 327 19.55 -5.01 7.29
CA ASN A 327 19.11 -5.47 5.99
C ASN A 327 20.34 -5.66 5.09
N VAL A 328 20.46 -6.85 4.52
CA VAL A 328 21.46 -7.17 3.50
C VAL A 328 20.74 -7.40 2.19
N PHE A 329 21.21 -6.75 1.13
CA PHE A 329 20.69 -6.89 -0.22
C PHE A 329 21.74 -7.46 -1.14
N TYR A 330 21.31 -8.28 -2.10
CA TYR A 330 22.14 -8.77 -3.19
C TYR A 330 21.40 -8.59 -4.51
N GLY A 331 22.03 -7.90 -5.47
CA GLY A 331 21.51 -7.69 -6.82
C GLY A 331 22.36 -8.41 -7.87
N ASP A 332 21.78 -9.34 -8.61
CA ASP A 332 22.49 -10.07 -9.67
C ASP A 332 22.75 -9.21 -10.92
N TYR A 333 22.21 -8.02 -10.94
CA TYR A 333 22.26 -7.06 -12.06
C TYR A 333 23.49 -6.15 -12.06
N VAL A 334 24.39 -6.27 -11.09
CA VAL A 334 25.53 -5.35 -10.93
C VAL A 334 26.45 -5.30 -12.15
N SER A 335 26.72 -6.45 -12.79
CA SER A 335 27.54 -6.51 -14.01
C SER A 335 26.91 -5.76 -15.19
N ARG A 336 25.57 -5.79 -15.27
CA ARG A 336 24.86 -5.01 -16.30
C ARG A 336 24.89 -3.52 -16.00
N VAL A 337 24.79 -3.12 -14.73
CA VAL A 337 24.93 -1.71 -14.34
C VAL A 337 26.34 -1.21 -14.67
N ALA A 338 27.39 -1.98 -14.32
CA ALA A 338 28.78 -1.64 -14.67
C ALA A 338 29.00 -1.45 -16.16
N TYR A 339 28.40 -2.33 -16.97
CA TYR A 339 28.45 -2.19 -18.43
C TYR A 339 27.77 -0.90 -18.93
N LEU A 340 26.58 -0.57 -18.40
CA LEU A 340 25.83 0.63 -18.77
C LEU A 340 26.53 1.92 -18.32
N ASP A 341 27.13 1.89 -17.12
CA ASP A 341 27.92 3.00 -16.58
C ASP A 341 29.16 3.27 -17.43
N ALA A 342 29.87 2.21 -17.82
CA ALA A 342 31.02 2.35 -18.72
C ALA A 342 30.63 2.96 -20.08
N GLN A 343 29.50 2.55 -20.67
CA GLN A 343 28.98 3.16 -21.89
C GLN A 343 28.57 4.63 -21.72
N SER A 344 28.24 5.04 -20.50
CA SER A 344 27.81 6.40 -20.17
C SER A 344 28.94 7.31 -19.67
N GLY A 345 30.20 6.84 -19.69
CA GLY A 345 31.36 7.59 -19.21
C GLY A 345 31.60 7.53 -17.71
N HIS A 346 31.00 6.58 -17.01
CA HIS A 346 31.09 6.37 -15.57
C HIS A 346 31.75 5.03 -15.22
N ALA A 347 32.76 4.61 -15.98
CA ALA A 347 33.46 3.34 -15.79
C ALA A 347 34.18 3.22 -14.44
N ASP A 348 34.56 4.35 -13.85
CA ASP A 348 35.29 4.43 -12.58
C ASP A 348 34.39 4.33 -11.32
N GLU A 349 33.06 4.29 -11.50
CA GLU A 349 32.13 4.14 -10.38
C GLU A 349 32.25 2.77 -9.72
N PRO A 350 32.21 2.71 -8.38
CA PRO A 350 32.31 1.43 -7.70
C PRO A 350 31.04 0.59 -7.88
N HIS A 351 31.23 -0.70 -8.16
CA HIS A 351 30.18 -1.68 -8.39
C HIS A 351 30.31 -2.85 -7.43
N SER A 352 29.28 -3.09 -6.62
CA SER A 352 29.17 -4.22 -5.72
C SER A 352 27.76 -4.78 -5.76
N PRO A 353 27.58 -6.11 -5.83
CA PRO A 353 26.24 -6.71 -5.77
C PRO A 353 25.62 -6.61 -4.36
N TRP A 354 26.40 -6.28 -3.37
CA TRP A 354 25.98 -6.24 -1.98
C TRP A 354 25.65 -4.82 -1.53
N SER A 355 24.62 -4.71 -0.69
CA SER A 355 24.34 -3.50 0.07
C SER A 355 23.95 -3.89 1.50
N VAL A 356 24.35 -3.07 2.48
CA VAL A 356 24.05 -3.28 3.89
C VAL A 356 23.44 -2.02 4.47
N ALA A 357 22.39 -2.17 5.25
CA ALA A 357 21.65 -1.05 5.83
C ALA A 357 21.17 -1.35 7.25
N LEU A 358 21.01 -0.30 8.05
CA LEU A 358 20.23 -0.31 9.28
C LEU A 358 18.83 0.22 9.01
N ALA A 359 17.82 -0.38 9.63
CA ALA A 359 16.43 0.04 9.44
C ALA A 359 15.64 0.09 10.75
N LEU A 360 14.79 1.11 10.85
CA LEU A 360 13.69 1.14 11.80
C LEU A 360 12.53 0.32 11.24
N LYS A 361 11.91 -0.50 12.08
CA LYS A 361 10.85 -1.43 11.70
C LYS A 361 9.60 -1.17 12.51
N HIS A 362 8.46 -1.29 11.85
CA HIS A 362 7.15 -1.26 12.50
C HIS A 362 6.23 -2.29 11.87
N GLN A 363 5.50 -3.04 12.70
CA GLN A 363 4.56 -4.06 12.26
C GLN A 363 3.20 -3.83 12.92
N VAL A 364 2.15 -3.93 12.12
CA VAL A 364 0.75 -3.80 12.55
C VAL A 364 0.04 -5.11 12.28
N TYR A 365 -0.49 -5.75 13.32
CA TYR A 365 -1.12 -7.06 13.23
C TYR A 365 -2.64 -6.96 13.27
N VAL A 366 -3.31 -7.66 12.38
CA VAL A 366 -4.77 -7.82 12.34
C VAL A 366 -5.10 -9.29 12.10
N GLY A 367 -5.40 -10.02 13.15
CA GLY A 367 -5.53 -11.47 13.10
C GLY A 367 -4.24 -12.11 12.60
N ARG A 368 -4.31 -12.88 11.51
CA ARG A 368 -3.14 -13.51 10.88
C ARG A 368 -2.41 -12.62 9.86
N PHE A 369 -2.96 -11.46 9.55
CA PHE A 369 -2.30 -10.52 8.66
C PHE A 369 -1.43 -9.54 9.44
N SER A 370 -0.31 -9.17 8.84
CA SER A 370 0.51 -8.05 9.34
C SER A 370 0.93 -7.15 8.20
N ALA A 371 0.77 -5.84 8.41
CA ALA A 371 1.41 -4.83 7.59
C ALA A 371 2.79 -4.54 8.19
N ARG A 372 3.83 -4.61 7.38
CA ARG A 372 5.22 -4.41 7.77
C ARG A 372 5.80 -3.21 7.07
N MET A 373 6.39 -2.32 7.84
CA MET A 373 6.97 -1.07 7.35
C MET A 373 8.39 -0.94 7.86
N GLY A 374 9.26 -0.39 7.03
CA GLY A 374 10.63 -0.11 7.40
C GLY A 374 11.14 1.14 6.70
N VAL A 375 11.98 1.88 7.39
CA VAL A 375 12.79 2.96 6.82
C VAL A 375 14.23 2.67 7.19
N GLY A 376 15.10 2.51 6.18
CA GLY A 376 16.48 2.15 6.38
C GLY A 376 17.45 3.14 5.76
N TYR A 377 18.66 3.15 6.29
CA TYR A 377 19.79 3.93 5.80
C TYR A 377 20.93 2.98 5.41
N TYR A 378 21.45 3.13 4.19
CA TYR A 378 22.56 2.31 3.70
C TYR A 378 23.87 2.71 4.39
N LEU A 379 24.49 1.72 5.00
CA LEU A 379 25.87 1.84 5.53
C LEU A 379 26.89 1.52 4.44
N TYR A 380 26.51 0.63 3.52
CA TYR A 380 27.32 0.22 2.36
C TYR A 380 26.39 0.02 1.18
N ARG A 381 26.63 0.75 0.07
CA ARG A 381 25.96 0.58 -1.20
C ARG A 381 26.80 1.19 -2.32
N HIS A 382 27.36 0.34 -3.15
CA HIS A 382 28.17 0.73 -4.31
C HIS A 382 27.62 0.01 -5.56
N MET A 383 26.45 0.43 -6.02
CA MET A 383 25.73 -0.28 -7.07
C MET A 383 25.70 0.53 -8.40
N GLY A 384 26.78 1.28 -8.65
CA GLY A 384 26.97 2.10 -9.84
C GLY A 384 26.51 3.56 -9.70
N CYS A 385 26.64 4.30 -10.79
CA CYS A 385 26.45 5.75 -10.84
C CYS A 385 25.07 6.20 -10.31
N ASN A 386 23.99 5.55 -10.76
CA ASN A 386 22.64 5.91 -10.33
C ASN A 386 22.45 5.76 -8.81
N ALA A 387 22.89 4.63 -8.27
CA ALA A 387 22.80 4.35 -6.83
C ALA A 387 23.69 5.28 -5.99
N ASN A 388 24.88 5.63 -6.51
CA ASN A 388 25.86 6.43 -5.76
C ASN A 388 25.56 7.93 -5.82
N GLN A 389 25.06 8.44 -6.96
CA GLN A 389 24.93 9.88 -7.20
C GLN A 389 23.48 10.39 -7.19
N LEU A 390 22.52 9.60 -7.67
CA LEU A 390 21.15 10.04 -7.91
C LEU A 390 20.16 9.54 -6.89
N GLU A 391 20.31 8.32 -6.40
CA GLU A 391 19.41 7.76 -5.38
C GLU A 391 19.73 8.33 -3.99
N LYS A 392 18.72 8.33 -3.14
CA LYS A 392 18.92 8.73 -1.76
C LYS A 392 19.59 7.61 -0.96
N PRO A 393 20.40 7.92 0.08
CA PRO A 393 21.06 6.91 0.91
C PRO A 393 20.10 6.20 1.88
N TYR A 394 18.80 6.36 1.70
CA TYR A 394 17.76 5.71 2.49
C TYR A 394 16.73 5.03 1.59
N PHE A 395 16.07 4.04 2.14
CA PHE A 395 14.97 3.33 1.47
C PHE A 395 13.76 3.22 2.38
N GLU A 396 12.61 3.09 1.76
CA GLU A 396 11.35 2.73 2.37
C GLU A 396 10.98 1.30 1.95
N ARG A 397 10.40 0.54 2.88
CA ARG A 397 9.89 -0.80 2.63
C ARG A 397 8.49 -0.92 3.19
N ILE A 398 7.59 -1.46 2.39
CA ILE A 398 6.23 -1.80 2.82
C ILE A 398 5.87 -3.18 2.32
N GLY A 399 5.26 -3.98 3.18
CA GLY A 399 4.82 -5.33 2.85
C GLY A 399 3.57 -5.74 3.62
N VAL A 400 2.92 -6.76 3.10
CA VAL A 400 1.80 -7.44 3.76
C VAL A 400 2.16 -8.90 3.89
N HIS A 401 2.07 -9.43 5.11
CA HIS A 401 2.36 -10.82 5.43
C HIS A 401 1.14 -11.54 5.96
N TYR A 402 1.06 -12.83 5.70
CA TYR A 402 0.07 -13.74 6.25
C TYR A 402 0.76 -14.83 7.07
N GLU A 403 0.42 -14.90 8.35
CA GLU A 403 0.92 -15.94 9.27
C GLU A 403 0.31 -17.29 8.94
N LEU A 404 1.17 -18.25 8.67
CA LEU A 404 0.77 -19.62 8.32
C LEU A 404 0.16 -20.33 9.54
N PRO A 405 -0.98 -21.02 9.38
CA PRO A 405 -1.60 -21.74 10.47
C PRO A 405 -0.66 -22.80 11.06
N ASN A 406 -0.58 -22.85 12.39
CA ASN A 406 0.16 -23.88 13.15
C ASN A 406 1.70 -23.91 12.86
N MET A 407 2.27 -22.81 12.38
CA MET A 407 3.71 -22.71 12.05
C MET A 407 4.45 -21.69 12.94
N ASN A 408 4.06 -21.55 14.21
CA ASN A 408 4.75 -20.74 15.22
C ASN A 408 5.10 -19.30 14.78
N GLY A 409 4.18 -18.66 14.04
CA GLY A 409 4.35 -17.28 13.59
C GLY A 409 5.09 -17.13 12.25
N ILE A 410 5.53 -18.21 11.61
CA ILE A 410 6.09 -18.14 10.26
C ILE A 410 5.07 -17.50 9.32
N SER A 411 5.51 -16.55 8.53
CA SER A 411 4.64 -15.83 7.62
C SER A 411 5.23 -15.70 6.22
N LEU A 412 4.36 -15.75 5.24
CA LEU A 412 4.66 -15.42 3.85
C LEU A 412 4.12 -14.03 3.54
N GLY A 413 4.87 -13.26 2.78
CA GLY A 413 4.51 -11.90 2.45
C GLY A 413 4.94 -11.46 1.07
N PHE A 414 4.39 -10.33 0.71
CA PHE A 414 4.73 -9.57 -0.48
C PHE A 414 5.21 -8.19 -0.04
N ASN A 415 6.29 -7.70 -0.63
CA ASN A 415 6.85 -6.40 -0.29
C ASN A 415 7.23 -5.59 -1.53
N VAL A 416 7.30 -4.28 -1.32
CA VAL A 416 7.89 -3.30 -2.24
C VAL A 416 8.99 -2.57 -1.50
N ASN A 417 10.18 -2.54 -2.08
CA ASN A 417 11.30 -1.70 -1.65
C ASN A 417 11.36 -0.47 -2.54
N ALA A 418 11.56 0.71 -1.98
CA ALA A 418 11.51 1.98 -2.70
C ALA A 418 12.59 2.94 -2.22
N HIS A 419 13.01 3.85 -3.10
CA HIS A 419 13.86 4.99 -2.79
C HIS A 419 13.09 6.28 -3.07
N ALA A 420 12.88 7.11 -2.03
CA ALA A 420 12.08 8.33 -2.14
C ALA A 420 10.71 8.07 -2.81
N LEU A 421 10.02 7.02 -2.38
CA LEU A 421 8.71 6.56 -2.87
C LEU A 421 8.70 6.04 -4.32
N LYS A 422 9.86 5.83 -4.96
CA LYS A 422 9.98 5.20 -6.28
C LYS A 422 10.35 3.74 -6.10
N ALA A 423 9.51 2.82 -6.55
CA ALA A 423 9.77 1.39 -6.42
C ALA A 423 11.11 1.00 -7.06
N ASP A 424 11.96 0.35 -6.28
CA ASP A 424 13.24 -0.22 -6.70
C ASP A 424 13.04 -1.67 -7.15
N PHE A 425 12.46 -2.50 -6.28
CA PHE A 425 12.06 -3.87 -6.63
C PHE A 425 10.87 -4.32 -5.79
N THR A 426 10.26 -5.40 -6.24
CA THR A 426 9.11 -6.05 -5.61
C THR A 426 9.44 -7.52 -5.40
N GLY A 427 9.03 -8.09 -4.29
CA GLY A 427 9.40 -9.47 -3.96
C GLY A 427 8.44 -10.18 -3.03
N LEU A 428 8.68 -11.50 -2.90
CA LEU A 428 8.07 -12.37 -1.92
C LEU A 428 9.01 -12.54 -0.73
N GLU A 429 8.46 -12.71 0.45
CA GLU A 429 9.21 -12.85 1.70
C GLU A 429 8.72 -14.03 2.52
N LEU A 430 9.67 -14.71 3.15
CA LEU A 430 9.44 -15.68 4.22
C LEU A 430 10.03 -15.11 5.50
N ALA A 431 9.22 -14.92 6.53
CA ALA A 431 9.67 -14.44 7.83
C ALA A 431 9.46 -15.48 8.92
N VAL A 432 10.49 -15.64 9.73
CA VAL A 432 10.57 -16.62 10.83
C VAL A 432 10.86 -15.86 12.13
N PRO A 433 9.87 -15.64 13.00
CA PRO A 433 10.08 -15.03 14.30
C PRO A 433 10.48 -16.07 15.35
N ILE A 434 11.39 -15.69 16.23
CA ILE A 434 11.78 -16.41 17.45
C ILE A 434 11.41 -15.53 18.63
N LYS A 435 10.43 -15.95 19.41
CA LYS A 435 10.02 -15.26 20.64
C LYS A 435 11.05 -15.50 21.75
N MET A 436 11.44 -14.41 22.41
CA MET A 436 12.38 -14.42 23.55
C MET A 436 11.67 -14.02 24.83
#